data_fb20a520e6a5404f6c3ab4f6e5c8db8c
#
_entry.id   fb20a520e6a5404f6c3ab4f6e5c8db8c
#
_cell.length_a   1.000
_cell.length_b   1.000
_cell.length_c   1.000
_cell.angle_alpha   90.00
_cell.angle_beta   90.00
_cell.angle_gamma   90.00
#
_symmetry.space_group_name_H-M   'P 1'
#
loop_
_entity.id
_entity.type
_entity.pdbx_description
1 polymer ?
#
loop_
_entity_poly.entity_id
_entity_poly.type
_entity_poly.pdbx_seq_one_letter_code
_entity_poly.pdbx_strand_id
1 'polypeptide(L)'
;ASANAAADLGVFLSVDEHDYLEVVSLAKKLADLKCALYATKGTAESIAKLGIDVTIAEGDEVFELMEAGKFNYIVYTGALKDATMDDYIALHRRALQLGIPCFTSLDTANALADIIASRYNERNTELVDINHMRTERQSLKFAKMQATGDDYIYVENFDGHITCPESLCIPLCSRHRGIGGYGIVLIEHSDVADAKMRVFNRDGSAGGMGGNAIRCVGKYVHDRGLTDKTELTIETRAGIKTLWLNVVDGAVETVRVCMGSPEFRPEKIPVAAAGETFLEQPIDVLGETWIVSSVNTGNPHCVTYVDDAMALDFPRIGPAFENHEVFPARANIEFVEVVDDHTLRVRVWERGSGETLACGTGSTAALAVTARLGKCGDEADVILRGGTLHIAWDRTQDLLYMTGPAAFVFDGTVTL
;
A
#
# COMPACT_ATOMS: atom_id res chain seq x y z
N ALA A 1 25.58 -19.75 -22.65
CA ALA A 1 26.30 -19.66 -21.37
C ALA A 1 26.35 -18.19 -20.89
N SER A 2 25.22 -17.52 -20.62
CA SER A 2 25.25 -16.14 -20.11
C SER A 2 23.97 -15.76 -19.33
N ALA A 3 23.18 -16.70 -18.87
CA ALA A 3 21.96 -16.41 -18.14
C ALA A 3 22.14 -16.37 -16.60
N ASN A 4 23.33 -16.68 -16.06
CA ASN A 4 23.57 -16.86 -14.62
C ASN A 4 24.62 -15.90 -14.02
N ALA A 5 25.07 -14.87 -14.71
CA ALA A 5 26.15 -14.03 -14.18
C ALA A 5 25.77 -13.15 -12.97
N ALA A 6 24.49 -12.88 -12.78
CA ALA A 6 24.02 -12.07 -11.63
C ALA A 6 23.63 -12.93 -10.42
N ALA A 7 23.29 -14.19 -10.61
CA ALA A 7 22.81 -15.07 -9.53
C ALA A 7 23.88 -15.50 -8.50
N ASP A 8 25.17 -15.24 -8.82
CA ASP A 8 26.30 -15.56 -7.95
C ASP A 8 26.93 -14.32 -7.30
N LEU A 9 26.34 -13.11 -7.49
CA LEU A 9 26.89 -11.88 -6.94
C LEU A 9 26.40 -11.63 -5.52
N GLY A 10 27.35 -11.39 -4.61
CA GLY A 10 27.08 -10.96 -3.25
C GLY A 10 27.31 -9.43 -3.09
N VAL A 11 26.38 -8.75 -2.46
CA VAL A 11 26.47 -7.31 -2.21
C VAL A 11 26.28 -7.03 -0.72
N PHE A 12 27.25 -6.34 -0.13
CA PHE A 12 27.17 -5.85 1.25
C PHE A 12 26.70 -4.40 1.28
N LEU A 13 25.67 -4.12 2.08
CA LEU A 13 25.02 -2.83 2.22
C LEU A 13 25.14 -2.32 3.65
N SER A 14 25.75 -1.15 3.82
CA SER A 14 25.84 -0.46 5.12
C SER A 14 25.63 1.03 4.87
N VAL A 15 24.45 1.55 5.20
CA VAL A 15 24.09 2.92 4.90
C VAL A 15 23.69 3.68 6.16
N ASP A 16 23.83 5.02 6.11
CA ASP A 16 23.35 5.91 7.16
C ASP A 16 21.81 5.81 7.31
N GLU A 17 21.31 6.14 8.49
CA GLU A 17 19.87 6.14 8.78
C GLU A 17 19.06 7.02 7.79
N HIS A 18 19.67 8.11 7.31
CA HIS A 18 19.02 9.01 6.36
C HIS A 18 18.83 8.39 4.99
N ASP A 19 19.63 7.37 4.67
CA ASP A 19 19.63 6.65 3.40
C ASP A 19 18.78 5.36 3.44
N TYR A 20 18.18 5.01 4.58
CA TYR A 20 17.38 3.79 4.72
C TYR A 20 16.23 3.68 3.73
N LEU A 21 15.65 4.79 3.30
CA LEU A 21 14.58 4.81 2.33
C LEU A 21 15.08 4.53 0.91
N GLU A 22 16.26 5.05 0.60
CA GLU A 22 16.84 4.93 -0.73
C GLU A 22 17.48 3.56 -0.94
N VAL A 23 18.14 3.00 0.09
CA VAL A 23 18.76 1.67 0.02
C VAL A 23 17.74 0.56 -0.26
N VAL A 24 16.51 0.72 0.17
CA VAL A 24 15.42 -0.24 -0.08
C VAL A 24 15.16 -0.40 -1.59
N SER A 25 15.20 0.70 -2.34
CA SER A 25 15.06 0.67 -3.81
C SER A 25 16.20 -0.12 -4.46
N LEU A 26 17.43 0.15 -4.04
CA LEU A 26 18.61 -0.57 -4.50
C LEU A 26 18.53 -2.07 -4.13
N ALA A 27 18.17 -2.38 -2.89
CA ALA A 27 18.06 -3.77 -2.43
C ALA A 27 17.03 -4.55 -3.24
N LYS A 28 15.90 -3.93 -3.59
CA LYS A 28 14.90 -4.56 -4.45
C LYS A 28 15.44 -4.89 -5.84
N LYS A 29 16.10 -3.93 -6.49
CA LYS A 29 16.74 -4.15 -7.79
C LYS A 29 17.73 -5.31 -7.75
N LEU A 30 18.59 -5.33 -6.72
CA LEU A 30 19.59 -6.40 -6.55
C LEU A 30 18.94 -7.76 -6.25
N ALA A 31 17.88 -7.80 -5.45
CA ALA A 31 17.12 -9.02 -5.19
C ALA A 31 16.43 -9.56 -6.45
N ASP A 32 15.85 -8.70 -7.27
CA ASP A 32 15.24 -9.06 -8.56
C ASP A 32 16.30 -9.64 -9.54
N LEU A 33 17.53 -9.17 -9.44
CA LEU A 33 18.69 -9.71 -10.16
C LEU A 33 19.25 -11.00 -9.55
N LYS A 34 18.66 -11.51 -8.46
CA LYS A 34 19.09 -12.72 -7.73
C LYS A 34 20.45 -12.58 -7.05
N CYS A 35 20.87 -11.36 -6.72
CA CYS A 35 22.05 -11.14 -5.89
C CYS A 35 21.82 -11.60 -4.45
N ALA A 36 22.85 -12.15 -3.82
CA ALA A 36 22.84 -12.41 -2.36
C ALA A 36 23.08 -11.09 -1.61
N LEU A 37 22.16 -10.73 -0.72
CA LEU A 37 22.26 -9.47 0.02
C LEU A 37 22.75 -9.72 1.44
N TYR A 38 23.71 -8.91 1.85
CA TYR A 38 24.24 -8.84 3.20
C TYR A 38 24.15 -7.39 3.68
N ALA A 39 23.86 -7.17 4.93
CA ALA A 39 23.76 -5.80 5.44
C ALA A 39 24.04 -5.70 6.93
N THR A 40 24.44 -4.50 7.38
CA THR A 40 24.44 -4.17 8.82
C THR A 40 23.01 -4.20 9.35
N LYS A 41 22.85 -4.44 10.66
CA LYS A 41 21.55 -4.66 11.31
C LYS A 41 20.50 -3.61 10.96
N GLY A 42 20.79 -2.33 11.12
CA GLY A 42 19.83 -1.24 10.83
C GLY A 42 19.42 -1.19 9.36
N THR A 43 20.39 -1.38 8.44
CA THR A 43 20.13 -1.46 7.00
C THR A 43 19.28 -2.69 6.67
N ALA A 44 19.62 -3.86 7.26
CA ALA A 44 18.89 -5.10 7.04
C ALA A 44 17.44 -5.04 7.55
N GLU A 45 17.21 -4.44 8.73
CA GLU A 45 15.87 -4.24 9.28
C GLU A 45 14.98 -3.37 8.34
N SER A 46 15.58 -2.39 7.67
CA SER A 46 14.87 -1.54 6.72
C SER A 46 14.52 -2.29 5.44
N ILE A 47 15.44 -3.11 4.92
CA ILE A 47 15.25 -3.94 3.72
C ILE A 47 14.21 -5.05 3.98
N ALA A 48 14.29 -5.71 5.13
CA ALA A 48 13.41 -6.83 5.49
C ALA A 48 11.92 -6.42 5.61
N LYS A 49 11.62 -5.14 5.89
CA LYS A 49 10.24 -4.61 5.91
C LYS A 49 9.49 -4.83 4.59
N LEU A 50 10.20 -4.97 3.49
CA LEU A 50 9.62 -5.27 2.17
C LEU A 50 9.61 -6.77 1.81
N GLY A 51 9.93 -7.64 2.76
CA GLY A 51 9.98 -9.08 2.51
C GLY A 51 11.17 -9.51 1.63
N ILE A 52 12.23 -8.71 1.56
CA ILE A 52 13.46 -9.02 0.84
C ILE A 52 14.40 -9.78 1.79
N ASP A 53 14.86 -10.94 1.36
CA ASP A 53 15.83 -11.73 2.11
C ASP A 53 17.19 -11.03 2.16
N VAL A 54 17.71 -10.81 3.35
CA VAL A 54 19.00 -10.19 3.61
C VAL A 54 19.67 -10.83 4.81
N THR A 55 20.94 -11.16 4.68
CA THR A 55 21.75 -11.72 5.77
C THR A 55 22.39 -10.58 6.56
N ILE A 56 22.19 -10.57 7.88
CA ILE A 56 22.85 -9.60 8.76
C ILE A 56 24.32 -10.02 8.92
N ALA A 57 25.22 -9.04 8.74
CA ALA A 57 26.66 -9.20 8.99
C ALA A 57 27.20 -7.95 9.68
N GLU A 58 27.90 -8.11 10.80
CA GLU A 58 28.44 -7.02 11.63
C GLU A 58 29.83 -7.37 12.19
N GLY A 59 30.60 -6.35 12.52
CA GLY A 59 31.91 -6.51 13.15
C GLY A 59 32.88 -7.38 12.36
N ASP A 60 33.54 -8.32 13.03
CA ASP A 60 34.55 -9.19 12.42
C ASP A 60 33.97 -10.14 11.37
N GLU A 61 32.69 -10.49 11.45
CA GLU A 61 32.01 -11.35 10.48
C GLU A 61 32.01 -10.74 9.06
N VAL A 62 31.96 -9.42 8.96
CA VAL A 62 32.06 -8.72 7.66
C VAL A 62 33.37 -9.03 6.97
N PHE A 63 34.48 -9.00 7.72
CA PHE A 63 35.82 -9.30 7.20
C PHE A 63 35.96 -10.78 6.83
N GLU A 64 35.42 -11.69 7.63
CA GLU A 64 35.40 -13.13 7.34
C GLU A 64 34.66 -13.43 6.04
N LEU A 65 33.49 -12.82 5.82
CA LEU A 65 32.71 -12.97 4.60
C LEU A 65 33.42 -12.35 3.38
N MET A 66 34.12 -11.22 3.55
CA MET A 66 34.95 -10.63 2.51
C MET A 66 36.07 -11.59 2.08
N GLU A 67 36.79 -12.17 3.03
CA GLU A 67 37.87 -13.11 2.78
C GLU A 67 37.37 -14.42 2.16
N ALA A 68 36.17 -14.84 2.52
CA ALA A 68 35.49 -15.99 1.94
C ALA A 68 34.95 -15.71 0.52
N GLY A 69 35.18 -14.50 -0.03
CA GLY A 69 34.74 -14.13 -1.38
C GLY A 69 33.23 -14.01 -1.53
N LYS A 70 32.49 -13.74 -0.45
CA LYS A 70 31.03 -13.59 -0.47
C LYS A 70 30.58 -12.25 -1.00
N PHE A 71 31.43 -11.23 -1.02
CA PHE A 71 31.11 -9.90 -1.48
C PHE A 71 31.81 -9.60 -2.82
N ASN A 72 31.01 -9.25 -3.81
CA ASN A 72 31.50 -8.73 -5.11
C ASN A 72 31.48 -7.22 -5.14
N TYR A 73 30.59 -6.61 -4.34
CA TYR A 73 30.43 -5.17 -4.21
C TYR A 73 30.11 -4.79 -2.76
N ILE A 74 30.57 -3.62 -2.36
CA ILE A 74 30.27 -3.01 -1.05
C ILE A 74 29.67 -1.64 -1.30
N VAL A 75 28.53 -1.36 -0.67
CA VAL A 75 27.89 -0.03 -0.65
C VAL A 75 27.93 0.47 0.78
N TYR A 76 28.60 1.62 0.97
CA TYR A 76 28.80 2.21 2.29
C TYR A 76 28.63 3.74 2.19
N THR A 77 27.57 4.32 2.77
CA THR A 77 27.24 5.75 2.61
C THR A 77 27.48 6.59 3.85
N GLY A 78 27.79 6.00 5.00
CA GLY A 78 28.00 6.76 6.21
C GLY A 78 28.73 6.00 7.31
N ALA A 79 29.30 6.75 8.25
CA ALA A 79 29.80 6.16 9.48
C ALA A 79 28.64 5.69 10.34
N LEU A 80 28.62 4.42 10.71
CA LEU A 80 27.69 3.90 11.70
C LEU A 80 27.80 4.74 12.98
N LYS A 81 26.68 5.01 13.66
CA LYS A 81 26.67 5.77 14.93
C LYS A 81 27.66 5.23 15.95
N ASP A 82 27.94 3.92 15.89
CA ASP A 82 28.83 3.20 16.80
C ASP A 82 30.15 2.76 16.14
N ALA A 83 30.37 3.04 14.85
CA ALA A 83 31.61 2.71 14.14
C ALA A 83 32.55 3.90 14.15
N THR A 84 33.82 3.64 14.47
CA THR A 84 34.86 4.65 14.42
C THR A 84 35.28 4.90 12.97
N MET A 85 35.91 6.06 12.70
CA MET A 85 36.56 6.34 11.41
C MET A 85 37.59 5.25 11.07
N ASP A 86 38.19 4.61 12.08
CA ASP A 86 39.15 3.54 11.91
C ASP A 86 38.51 2.26 11.35
N ASP A 87 37.28 1.95 11.73
CA ASP A 87 36.54 0.79 11.19
C ASP A 87 36.21 0.99 9.71
N TYR A 88 35.81 2.21 9.32
CA TYR A 88 35.60 2.56 7.92
C TYR A 88 36.88 2.43 7.10
N ILE A 89 37.99 2.96 7.61
CA ILE A 89 39.31 2.88 6.94
C ILE A 89 39.74 1.42 6.81
N ALA A 90 39.54 0.60 7.85
CA ALA A 90 39.86 -0.82 7.83
C ALA A 90 39.06 -1.58 6.77
N LEU A 91 37.73 -1.38 6.71
CA LEU A 91 36.83 -1.95 5.69
C LEU A 91 37.28 -1.58 4.28
N HIS A 92 37.51 -0.30 4.04
CA HIS A 92 37.88 0.21 2.72
C HIS A 92 39.27 -0.30 2.27
N ARG A 93 40.23 -0.33 3.20
CA ARG A 93 41.58 -0.86 2.93
C ARG A 93 41.54 -2.35 2.60
N ARG A 94 40.71 -3.13 3.34
CA ARG A 94 40.57 -4.56 3.08
C ARG A 94 39.88 -4.85 1.75
N ALA A 95 38.84 -4.09 1.43
CA ALA A 95 38.17 -4.19 0.14
C ALA A 95 39.12 -3.93 -1.04
N LEU A 96 39.95 -2.88 -0.94
CA LEU A 96 40.98 -2.58 -1.95
C LEU A 96 42.00 -3.72 -2.11
N GLN A 97 42.45 -4.32 -1.01
CA GLN A 97 43.37 -5.45 -1.04
C GLN A 97 42.79 -6.68 -1.75
N LEU A 98 41.48 -6.90 -1.59
CA LEU A 98 40.75 -8.01 -2.19
C LEU A 98 40.19 -7.67 -3.58
N GLY A 99 40.36 -6.44 -4.07
CA GLY A 99 39.84 -6.02 -5.36
C GLY A 99 38.32 -5.87 -5.38
N ILE A 100 37.67 -5.65 -4.22
CA ILE A 100 36.23 -5.47 -4.11
C ILE A 100 35.89 -4.00 -4.29
N PRO A 101 35.09 -3.61 -5.30
CA PRO A 101 34.64 -2.23 -5.47
C PRO A 101 33.77 -1.76 -4.32
N CYS A 102 34.08 -0.57 -3.80
CA CYS A 102 33.30 0.11 -2.75
C CYS A 102 32.62 1.35 -3.34
N PHE A 103 31.33 1.47 -3.11
CA PHE A 103 30.51 2.61 -3.49
C PHE A 103 30.13 3.42 -2.25
N THR A 104 30.37 4.71 -2.28
CA THR A 104 30.06 5.64 -1.18
C THR A 104 28.81 6.48 -1.46
N SER A 105 28.09 6.17 -2.54
CA SER A 105 26.87 6.84 -2.96
C SER A 105 25.87 5.79 -3.46
N LEU A 106 24.61 5.90 -3.03
CA LEU A 106 23.51 5.06 -3.51
C LEU A 106 23.20 5.30 -4.98
N ASP A 107 23.36 6.52 -5.49
CA ASP A 107 23.22 6.84 -6.91
C ASP A 107 24.15 5.99 -7.78
N THR A 108 25.43 5.90 -7.37
CA THR A 108 26.43 5.11 -8.09
C THR A 108 26.13 3.62 -8.01
N ALA A 109 25.67 3.15 -6.86
CA ALA A 109 25.27 1.74 -6.67
C ALA A 109 24.00 1.40 -7.46
N ASN A 110 23.03 2.31 -7.53
CA ASN A 110 21.85 2.17 -8.37
C ASN A 110 22.19 2.10 -9.86
N ALA A 111 23.09 3.00 -10.32
CA ALA A 111 23.55 2.97 -11.71
C ALA A 111 24.25 1.64 -12.07
N LEU A 112 25.05 1.09 -11.13
CA LEU A 112 25.63 -0.24 -11.32
C LEU A 112 24.56 -1.34 -11.41
N ALA A 113 23.55 -1.32 -10.53
CA ALA A 113 22.46 -2.28 -10.57
C ALA A 113 21.70 -2.21 -11.90
N ASP A 114 21.45 -1.01 -12.43
CA ASP A 114 20.83 -0.80 -13.74
C ASP A 114 21.71 -1.31 -14.89
N ILE A 115 23.03 -1.15 -14.84
CA ILE A 115 23.97 -1.73 -15.79
C ILE A 115 23.93 -3.26 -15.76
N ILE A 116 23.92 -3.85 -14.57
CA ILE A 116 23.81 -5.32 -14.41
C ILE A 116 22.46 -5.83 -14.97
N ALA A 117 21.37 -5.11 -14.71
CA ALA A 117 20.02 -5.43 -15.18
C ALA A 117 19.91 -5.38 -16.72
N SER A 118 20.52 -4.39 -17.33
CA SER A 118 20.37 -4.09 -18.76
C SER A 118 21.09 -5.05 -19.70
N ARG A 119 21.90 -5.98 -19.19
CA ARG A 119 22.71 -6.93 -19.99
C ARG A 119 23.52 -6.24 -21.09
N TYR A 120 24.05 -5.03 -20.83
CA TYR A 120 24.87 -4.34 -21.77
C TYR A 120 26.11 -5.17 -22.14
N ASN A 121 26.44 -5.16 -23.43
CA ASN A 121 27.70 -5.66 -23.95
C ASN A 121 28.39 -4.53 -24.74
N GLU A 122 29.67 -4.67 -25.05
CA GLU A 122 30.47 -3.65 -25.74
C GLU A 122 29.88 -3.14 -27.08
N ARG A 123 28.83 -3.80 -27.60
CA ARG A 123 28.17 -3.43 -28.86
C ARG A 123 26.98 -2.51 -28.74
N ASN A 124 26.43 -2.33 -27.55
CA ASN A 124 25.25 -1.47 -27.26
C ASN A 124 25.53 -0.43 -26.17
N THR A 125 26.80 -0.11 -25.90
CA THR A 125 27.15 0.93 -24.93
C THR A 125 27.25 2.28 -25.64
N GLU A 126 26.34 3.18 -25.34
CA GLU A 126 26.51 4.61 -25.63
C GLU A 126 27.19 5.27 -24.44
N LEU A 127 28.26 6.07 -24.68
CA LEU A 127 28.91 6.83 -23.64
C LEU A 127 27.95 7.94 -23.16
N VAL A 128 27.34 7.75 -22.01
CA VAL A 128 26.51 8.78 -21.37
C VAL A 128 27.39 9.62 -20.48
N ASP A 129 27.37 10.93 -20.70
CA ASP A 129 28.09 11.89 -19.87
C ASP A 129 27.46 11.94 -18.47
N ILE A 130 28.14 11.34 -17.49
CA ILE A 130 27.73 11.26 -16.07
C ILE A 130 27.43 12.65 -15.49
N ASN A 131 28.07 13.71 -15.99
CA ASN A 131 27.82 15.08 -15.54
C ASN A 131 26.46 15.62 -16.00
N HIS A 132 25.86 15.06 -17.05
CA HIS A 132 24.51 15.41 -17.50
C HIS A 132 23.42 14.55 -16.85
N MET A 133 23.72 13.37 -16.31
CA MET A 133 22.76 12.55 -15.57
C MET A 133 22.26 13.23 -14.27
N ARG A 134 23.04 14.13 -13.69
CA ARG A 134 22.64 14.93 -12.51
C ARG A 134 21.72 16.11 -12.83
N THR A 135 21.52 16.44 -14.09
CA THR A 135 20.72 17.61 -14.49
C THR A 135 19.29 17.29 -14.93
N GLU A 136 19.00 16.05 -15.26
CA GLU A 136 17.62 15.62 -15.48
C GLU A 136 17.05 15.04 -14.18
N ARG A 137 16.68 15.93 -13.25
CA ARG A 137 15.82 15.57 -12.15
C ARG A 137 14.55 14.98 -12.74
N GLN A 138 14.30 13.69 -12.49
CA GLN A 138 13.07 13.06 -12.95
C GLN A 138 11.89 13.84 -12.37
N SER A 139 11.05 14.36 -13.25
CA SER A 139 9.82 15.02 -12.85
C SER A 139 8.67 14.04 -12.91
N LEU A 140 7.95 13.88 -11.82
CA LEU A 140 6.78 13.06 -11.72
C LEU A 140 5.52 13.93 -11.81
N LYS A 141 4.70 13.72 -12.86
CA LYS A 141 3.36 14.32 -12.96
C LYS A 141 2.38 13.48 -12.15
N PHE A 142 1.50 14.14 -11.44
CA PHE A 142 0.49 13.45 -10.62
C PHE A 142 -0.81 14.24 -10.56
N ALA A 143 -1.90 13.53 -10.26
CA ALA A 143 -3.15 14.13 -9.82
C ALA A 143 -3.37 13.79 -8.34
N LYS A 144 -3.68 14.80 -7.53
CA LYS A 144 -4.19 14.61 -6.19
C LYS A 144 -5.69 14.44 -6.27
N MET A 145 -6.21 13.29 -5.80
CA MET A 145 -7.63 13.03 -5.78
C MET A 145 -8.06 12.52 -4.41
N GLN A 146 -9.35 12.64 -4.13
CA GLN A 146 -9.97 12.10 -2.92
C GLN A 146 -11.35 11.51 -3.22
N ALA A 147 -11.75 10.55 -2.40
CA ALA A 147 -13.10 10.01 -2.36
C ALA A 147 -13.51 9.86 -0.89
N THR A 148 -14.56 10.58 -0.49
CA THR A 148 -15.06 10.62 0.90
C THR A 148 -13.97 10.90 1.95
N GLY A 149 -13.01 11.78 1.62
CA GLY A 149 -11.91 12.18 2.50
C GLY A 149 -10.66 11.31 2.43
N ASP A 150 -10.71 10.14 1.81
CA ASP A 150 -9.52 9.34 1.53
C ASP A 150 -8.79 9.90 0.31
N ASP A 151 -7.60 10.41 0.55
CA ASP A 151 -6.81 11.14 -0.44
C ASP A 151 -5.56 10.39 -0.86
N TYR A 152 -5.38 10.22 -2.17
CA TYR A 152 -4.24 9.53 -2.78
C TYR A 152 -3.57 10.39 -3.84
N ILE A 153 -2.33 10.01 -4.18
CA ILE A 153 -1.56 10.56 -5.28
C ILE A 153 -1.69 9.60 -6.46
N TYR A 154 -2.30 10.04 -7.56
CA TYR A 154 -2.52 9.22 -8.76
C TYR A 154 -1.47 9.55 -9.80
N VAL A 155 -0.84 8.51 -10.35
CA VAL A 155 0.22 8.64 -11.32
C VAL A 155 -0.02 7.69 -12.49
N GLU A 156 0.03 8.20 -13.71
CA GLU A 156 0.05 7.36 -14.90
C GLU A 156 1.42 6.68 -15.03
N ASN A 157 1.39 5.38 -15.26
CA ASN A 157 2.58 4.57 -15.46
C ASN A 157 2.39 3.62 -16.66
N PHE A 158 1.82 4.16 -17.75
CA PHE A 158 1.53 3.37 -18.95
C PHE A 158 2.79 2.90 -19.68
N ASP A 159 3.88 3.64 -19.58
CA ASP A 159 5.20 3.29 -20.13
C ASP A 159 6.05 2.43 -19.19
N GLY A 160 5.58 2.18 -17.94
CA GLY A 160 6.27 1.36 -16.96
C GLY A 160 7.54 1.97 -16.37
N HIS A 161 7.75 3.29 -16.51
CA HIS A 161 8.98 3.95 -16.04
C HIS A 161 9.11 3.97 -14.51
N ILE A 162 7.99 3.89 -13.76
CA ILE A 162 8.00 3.78 -12.31
C ILE A 162 8.15 2.31 -11.93
N THR A 163 9.39 1.89 -11.72
CA THR A 163 9.72 0.50 -11.40
C THR A 163 9.71 0.18 -9.91
N CYS A 164 9.90 1.20 -9.05
CA CYS A 164 9.96 1.07 -7.60
C CYS A 164 9.05 2.11 -6.90
N PRO A 165 7.72 2.00 -7.06
CA PRO A 165 6.77 2.96 -6.48
C PRO A 165 6.80 2.97 -4.95
N GLU A 166 7.25 1.90 -4.31
CA GLU A 166 7.36 1.78 -2.85
C GLU A 166 8.29 2.85 -2.26
N SER A 167 9.38 3.16 -2.95
CA SER A 167 10.35 4.17 -2.52
C SER A 167 9.80 5.60 -2.58
N LEU A 168 8.80 5.83 -3.44
CA LEU A 168 8.17 7.14 -3.62
C LEU A 168 7.11 7.42 -2.54
N CYS A 169 6.59 6.39 -1.89
CA CYS A 169 5.46 6.54 -0.98
C CYS A 169 5.79 7.38 0.25
N ILE A 170 6.89 7.08 0.93
CA ILE A 170 7.22 7.76 2.18
C ILE A 170 7.47 9.26 1.97
N PRO A 171 8.35 9.69 1.03
CA PRO A 171 8.59 11.11 0.81
C PRO A 171 7.35 11.83 0.26
N LEU A 172 6.66 11.26 -0.74
CA LEU A 172 5.56 11.96 -1.40
C LEU A 172 4.27 11.97 -0.55
N CYS A 173 3.99 10.92 0.23
CA CYS A 173 2.79 10.85 1.05
C CYS A 173 2.91 11.62 2.38
N SER A 174 4.08 12.13 2.71
CA SER A 174 4.26 12.98 3.90
C SER A 174 3.43 14.25 3.79
N ARG A 175 2.49 14.48 4.75
CA ARG A 175 1.58 15.64 4.72
C ARG A 175 2.27 16.98 4.97
N HIS A 176 3.47 16.97 5.56
CA HIS A 176 4.21 18.19 5.91
C HIS A 176 5.47 18.40 5.06
N ARG A 177 5.95 17.38 4.37
CA ARG A 177 7.22 17.44 3.63
C ARG A 177 7.09 17.01 2.16
N GLY A 178 5.96 16.40 1.77
CA GLY A 178 5.64 15.94 0.42
C GLY A 178 4.31 16.51 -0.05
N ILE A 179 3.68 15.80 -0.99
CA ILE A 179 2.34 16.11 -1.51
C ILE A 179 1.28 15.82 -0.44
N GLY A 180 1.53 14.80 0.38
CA GLY A 180 0.60 14.30 1.39
C GLY A 180 -0.48 13.39 0.81
N GLY A 181 -0.78 12.31 1.51
CA GLY A 181 -1.82 11.35 1.13
C GLY A 181 -1.76 10.06 1.91
N TYR A 182 -2.77 9.22 1.72
CA TYR A 182 -2.80 7.87 2.28
C TYR A 182 -1.89 6.90 1.52
N GLY A 183 -1.52 7.25 0.26
CA GLY A 183 -0.68 6.41 -0.56
C GLY A 183 -0.56 6.93 -2.00
N ILE A 184 0.05 6.10 -2.84
CA ILE A 184 0.19 6.32 -4.27
C ILE A 184 -0.65 5.27 -5.00
N VAL A 185 -1.35 5.69 -6.05
CA VAL A 185 -2.07 4.83 -6.97
C VAL A 185 -1.45 4.95 -8.35
N LEU A 186 -0.91 3.86 -8.87
CA LEU A 186 -0.48 3.79 -10.26
C LEU A 186 -1.64 3.35 -11.15
N ILE A 187 -1.80 4.05 -12.27
CA ILE A 187 -2.73 3.71 -13.36
C ILE A 187 -1.89 3.19 -14.52
N GLU A 188 -2.10 1.94 -14.86
CA GLU A 188 -1.28 1.19 -15.81
C GLU A 188 -2.14 0.56 -16.91
N HIS A 189 -1.52 0.10 -17.99
CA HIS A 189 -2.18 -0.76 -18.97
C HIS A 189 -2.54 -2.12 -18.37
N SER A 190 -3.64 -2.69 -18.84
CA SER A 190 -4.04 -4.06 -18.55
C SER A 190 -4.27 -4.81 -19.85
N ASP A 191 -3.85 -6.08 -19.89
CA ASP A 191 -4.14 -6.99 -20.99
C ASP A 191 -5.52 -7.67 -20.86
N VAL A 192 -6.18 -7.50 -19.70
CA VAL A 192 -7.41 -8.24 -19.32
C VAL A 192 -8.56 -7.34 -18.88
N ALA A 193 -8.33 -6.04 -18.76
CA ALA A 193 -9.30 -5.04 -18.31
C ALA A 193 -9.08 -3.71 -19.03
N ASP A 194 -9.97 -2.73 -18.82
CA ASP A 194 -9.84 -1.40 -19.43
C ASP A 194 -8.66 -0.60 -18.89
N ALA A 195 -8.32 -0.81 -17.62
CA ALA A 195 -7.12 -0.27 -16.98
C ALA A 195 -6.68 -1.17 -15.82
N LYS A 196 -5.47 -0.92 -15.31
CA LYS A 196 -4.93 -1.57 -14.12
C LYS A 196 -4.62 -0.57 -13.04
N MET A 197 -4.96 -0.91 -11.81
CA MET A 197 -4.69 -0.13 -10.63
C MET A 197 -3.74 -0.88 -9.68
N ARG A 198 -2.65 -0.22 -9.30
CA ARG A 198 -1.79 -0.67 -8.19
C ARG A 198 -1.78 0.38 -7.09
N VAL A 199 -2.08 -0.06 -5.89
CA VAL A 199 -2.12 0.82 -4.70
C VAL A 199 -0.92 0.53 -3.82
N PHE A 200 -0.28 1.58 -3.36
CA PHE A 200 0.80 1.54 -2.38
C PHE A 200 0.46 2.45 -1.22
N ASN A 201 0.49 1.91 -0.02
CA ASN A 201 0.26 2.67 1.20
C ASN A 201 1.41 3.66 1.44
N ARG A 202 1.22 4.62 2.34
CA ARG A 202 2.24 5.64 2.65
C ARG A 202 3.55 5.07 3.21
N ASP A 203 3.55 3.84 3.72
CA ASP A 203 4.72 3.12 4.22
C ASP A 203 5.43 2.30 3.14
N GLY A 204 4.94 2.34 1.89
CA GLY A 204 5.45 1.59 0.77
C GLY A 204 4.86 0.19 0.61
N SER A 205 4.10 -0.30 1.57
CA SER A 205 3.46 -1.61 1.45
C SER A 205 2.40 -1.63 0.34
N ALA A 206 2.33 -2.74 -0.41
CA ALA A 206 1.34 -2.89 -1.47
C ALA A 206 -0.06 -3.12 -0.90
N GLY A 207 -0.99 -2.25 -1.24
CA GLY A 207 -2.41 -2.39 -0.95
C GLY A 207 -3.09 -3.42 -1.85
N GLY A 208 -4.23 -3.94 -1.40
CA GLY A 208 -5.06 -4.85 -2.20
C GLY A 208 -5.96 -4.08 -3.18
N MET A 209 -7.10 -3.66 -2.70
CA MET A 209 -8.06 -2.81 -3.41
C MET A 209 -8.70 -1.87 -2.40
N GLY A 210 -8.61 -0.56 -2.66
CA GLY A 210 -9.31 0.45 -1.87
C GLY A 210 -10.58 0.89 -2.59
N GLY A 211 -11.75 0.71 -1.98
CA GLY A 211 -13.03 1.12 -2.56
C GLY A 211 -13.09 2.62 -2.90
N ASN A 212 -12.43 3.45 -2.09
CA ASN A 212 -12.30 4.88 -2.34
C ASN A 212 -11.31 5.16 -3.49
N ALA A 213 -10.15 4.52 -3.47
CA ALA A 213 -9.12 4.69 -4.50
C ALA A 213 -9.61 4.29 -5.89
N ILE A 214 -10.35 3.19 -6.02
CA ILE A 214 -10.82 2.70 -7.33
C ILE A 214 -11.88 3.62 -7.95
N ARG A 215 -12.71 4.29 -7.14
CA ARG A 215 -13.66 5.29 -7.66
C ARG A 215 -12.92 6.45 -8.31
N CYS A 216 -11.85 6.91 -7.70
CA CYS A 216 -10.99 7.93 -8.29
C CYS A 216 -10.32 7.46 -9.59
N VAL A 217 -9.91 6.18 -9.69
CA VAL A 217 -9.38 5.64 -10.96
C VAL A 217 -10.45 5.67 -12.04
N GLY A 218 -11.70 5.24 -11.75
CA GLY A 218 -12.81 5.30 -12.69
C GLY A 218 -13.05 6.73 -13.22
N LYS A 219 -13.12 7.69 -12.30
CA LYS A 219 -13.23 9.13 -12.66
C LYS A 219 -12.01 9.60 -13.45
N TYR A 220 -10.81 9.22 -13.05
CA TYR A 220 -9.57 9.65 -13.69
C TYR A 220 -9.54 9.22 -15.16
N VAL A 221 -9.75 7.94 -15.45
CA VAL A 221 -9.62 7.42 -16.82
C VAL A 221 -10.68 7.97 -17.74
N HIS A 222 -11.89 8.26 -17.25
CA HIS A 222 -12.95 8.89 -18.03
C HIS A 222 -12.69 10.39 -18.24
N ASP A 223 -12.52 11.16 -17.17
CA ASP A 223 -12.45 12.63 -17.24
C ASP A 223 -11.14 13.13 -17.87
N ARG A 224 -10.09 12.27 -17.93
CA ARG A 224 -8.84 12.53 -18.69
C ARG A 224 -8.92 12.10 -20.15
N GLY A 225 -10.06 11.57 -20.60
CA GLY A 225 -10.25 11.14 -21.98
C GLY A 225 -9.45 9.89 -22.36
N LEU A 226 -9.08 9.06 -21.38
CA LEU A 226 -8.42 7.76 -21.65
C LEU A 226 -9.45 6.72 -22.14
N THR A 227 -10.73 6.93 -21.85
CA THR A 227 -11.86 6.15 -22.33
C THR A 227 -13.15 6.95 -22.29
N ASP A 228 -14.09 6.64 -23.23
CA ASP A 228 -15.45 7.21 -23.24
C ASP A 228 -16.48 6.24 -22.61
N LYS A 229 -16.03 5.08 -22.11
CA LYS A 229 -16.92 4.09 -21.51
C LYS A 229 -17.46 4.59 -20.17
N THR A 230 -18.72 4.30 -19.89
CA THR A 230 -19.37 4.53 -18.59
C THR A 230 -19.48 3.25 -17.75
N GLU A 231 -19.18 2.09 -18.33
CA GLU A 231 -18.96 0.82 -17.64
C GLU A 231 -17.53 0.40 -17.90
N LEU A 232 -16.74 0.25 -16.83
CA LEU A 232 -15.32 -0.02 -16.87
C LEU A 232 -14.97 -1.27 -16.08
N THR A 233 -13.94 -1.97 -16.55
CA THR A 233 -13.28 -3.01 -15.77
C THR A 233 -11.89 -2.53 -15.36
N ILE A 234 -11.55 -2.73 -14.08
CA ILE A 234 -10.24 -2.36 -13.53
C ILE A 234 -9.57 -3.60 -12.94
N GLU A 235 -8.39 -3.93 -13.48
CA GLU A 235 -7.54 -4.96 -12.90
C GLU A 235 -6.95 -4.47 -11.59
N THR A 236 -7.12 -5.24 -10.53
CA THR A 236 -6.56 -4.97 -9.20
C THR A 236 -5.88 -6.21 -8.65
N ARG A 237 -5.10 -6.06 -7.58
CA ARG A 237 -4.54 -7.22 -6.86
C ARG A 237 -5.61 -8.16 -6.30
N ALA A 238 -6.83 -7.65 -6.04
CA ALA A 238 -7.98 -8.42 -5.57
C ALA A 238 -8.89 -8.92 -6.72
N GLY A 239 -8.36 -8.99 -7.95
CA GLY A 239 -9.09 -9.39 -9.15
C GLY A 239 -9.66 -8.21 -9.93
N ILE A 240 -10.39 -8.52 -11.00
CA ILE A 240 -11.03 -7.51 -11.85
C ILE A 240 -12.28 -6.99 -11.16
N LYS A 241 -12.44 -5.66 -11.14
CA LYS A 241 -13.61 -4.98 -10.57
C LYS A 241 -14.34 -4.22 -11.67
N THR A 242 -15.66 -4.33 -11.68
CA THR A 242 -16.51 -3.56 -12.58
C THR A 242 -16.98 -2.29 -11.89
N LEU A 243 -16.89 -1.19 -12.60
CA LEU A 243 -17.34 0.15 -12.20
C LEU A 243 -18.38 0.66 -13.16
N TRP A 244 -19.39 1.35 -12.64
CA TRP A 244 -20.37 2.09 -13.42
C TRP A 244 -20.26 3.57 -13.06
N LEU A 245 -20.03 4.40 -14.06
CA LEU A 245 -19.79 5.83 -13.92
C LEU A 245 -21.10 6.58 -14.14
N ASN A 246 -21.51 7.41 -13.19
CA ASN A 246 -22.57 8.38 -13.37
C ASN A 246 -21.94 9.68 -13.87
N VAL A 247 -22.16 9.98 -15.16
CA VAL A 247 -21.59 11.15 -15.84
C VAL A 247 -22.64 12.25 -15.92
N VAL A 248 -22.31 13.41 -15.38
CA VAL A 248 -23.15 14.62 -15.41
C VAL A 248 -22.31 15.75 -16.02
N ASP A 249 -22.86 16.43 -17.01
CA ASP A 249 -22.20 17.54 -17.73
C ASP A 249 -20.78 17.19 -18.25
N GLY A 250 -20.60 15.93 -18.67
CA GLY A 250 -19.34 15.44 -19.22
C GLY A 250 -18.27 15.06 -18.20
N ALA A 251 -18.58 15.09 -16.91
CA ALA A 251 -17.68 14.67 -15.83
C ALA A 251 -18.32 13.59 -14.95
N VAL A 252 -17.52 12.68 -14.43
CA VAL A 252 -17.98 11.66 -13.49
C VAL A 252 -18.31 12.30 -12.16
N GLU A 253 -19.55 12.21 -11.72
CA GLU A 253 -20.01 12.68 -10.41
C GLU A 253 -19.87 11.60 -9.34
N THR A 254 -20.40 10.39 -9.62
CA THR A 254 -20.32 9.23 -8.72
C THR A 254 -19.89 7.98 -9.47
N VAL A 255 -19.33 7.05 -8.74
CA VAL A 255 -18.89 5.75 -9.25
C VAL A 255 -19.49 4.65 -8.40
N ARG A 256 -20.19 3.71 -9.05
CA ARG A 256 -20.68 2.47 -8.45
C ARG A 256 -19.66 1.36 -8.66
N VAL A 257 -19.36 0.61 -7.59
CA VAL A 257 -18.38 -0.49 -7.58
C VAL A 257 -19.03 -1.75 -7.06
N CYS A 258 -18.81 -2.89 -7.72
CA CYS A 258 -19.19 -4.19 -7.17
C CYS A 258 -18.18 -4.61 -6.09
N MET A 259 -18.67 -4.73 -4.86
CA MET A 259 -17.86 -5.10 -3.69
C MET A 259 -17.75 -6.61 -3.49
N GLY A 260 -18.57 -7.40 -4.19
CA GLY A 260 -18.68 -8.85 -4.05
C GLY A 260 -19.73 -9.27 -3.04
N SER A 261 -19.75 -10.55 -2.68
CA SER A 261 -20.71 -11.13 -1.73
C SER A 261 -20.20 -10.99 -0.30
N PRO A 262 -21.09 -10.73 0.67
CA PRO A 262 -20.73 -10.76 2.09
C PRO A 262 -20.50 -12.18 2.57
N GLU A 263 -19.43 -12.42 3.29
CA GLU A 263 -19.15 -13.72 3.89
C GLU A 263 -19.37 -13.67 5.40
N PHE A 264 -20.29 -14.49 5.92
CA PHE A 264 -20.67 -14.48 7.34
C PHE A 264 -20.09 -15.64 8.15
N ARG A 265 -19.45 -16.62 7.53
CA ARG A 265 -18.87 -17.77 8.24
C ARG A 265 -17.66 -17.34 9.05
N PRO A 266 -17.61 -17.65 10.38
CA PRO A 266 -16.55 -17.21 11.28
C PRO A 266 -15.15 -17.56 10.81
N GLU A 267 -14.96 -18.76 10.27
CA GLU A 267 -13.65 -19.24 9.77
C GLU A 267 -13.16 -18.48 8.52
N LYS A 268 -14.07 -17.80 7.80
CA LYS A 268 -13.75 -17.00 6.61
C LYS A 268 -13.59 -15.53 6.92
N ILE A 269 -14.01 -15.08 8.12
CA ILE A 269 -13.88 -13.68 8.53
C ILE A 269 -12.47 -13.30 9.00
N PRO A 270 -11.54 -13.99 9.67
CA PRO A 270 -11.56 -15.05 10.69
C PRO A 270 -11.99 -14.55 12.08
N VAL A 271 -12.92 -15.25 12.68
CA VAL A 271 -13.38 -15.01 14.07
C VAL A 271 -13.20 -16.30 14.88
N ALA A 272 -12.68 -16.19 16.09
CA ALA A 272 -12.45 -17.32 16.99
C ALA A 272 -13.76 -17.74 17.67
N ALA A 273 -14.73 -18.20 16.88
CA ALA A 273 -16.03 -18.66 17.34
C ALA A 273 -16.49 -19.88 16.53
N ALA A 274 -17.29 -20.74 17.17
CA ALA A 274 -17.95 -21.84 16.51
C ALA A 274 -19.35 -21.43 16.04
N GLY A 275 -19.84 -22.06 14.97
CA GLY A 275 -21.18 -21.82 14.44
C GLY A 275 -21.17 -21.44 12.97
N GLU A 276 -22.35 -21.25 12.41
CA GLU A 276 -22.52 -20.88 10.99
C GLU A 276 -22.29 -19.37 10.75
N THR A 277 -22.54 -18.54 11.76
CA THR A 277 -22.36 -17.09 11.71
C THR A 277 -21.93 -16.54 13.06
N PHE A 278 -21.35 -15.34 13.07
CA PHE A 278 -21.04 -14.57 14.28
C PHE A 278 -21.89 -13.31 14.30
N LEU A 279 -23.19 -13.49 14.58
CA LEU A 279 -24.18 -12.40 14.62
C LEU A 279 -24.72 -12.24 16.03
N GLU A 280 -24.86 -10.98 16.46
CA GLU A 280 -25.40 -10.56 17.77
C GLU A 280 -24.77 -11.31 18.96
N GLN A 281 -23.45 -11.48 18.93
CA GLN A 281 -22.70 -12.17 19.98
C GLN A 281 -22.16 -11.19 21.02
N PRO A 282 -22.23 -11.50 22.33
CA PRO A 282 -21.65 -10.67 23.36
C PRO A 282 -20.13 -10.85 23.40
N ILE A 283 -19.41 -9.75 23.51
CA ILE A 283 -17.97 -9.71 23.84
C ILE A 283 -17.73 -8.70 24.96
N ASP A 284 -16.69 -8.90 25.77
CA ASP A 284 -16.30 -7.96 26.81
C ASP A 284 -15.18 -7.05 26.30
N VAL A 285 -15.45 -5.77 26.21
CA VAL A 285 -14.45 -4.76 25.82
C VAL A 285 -14.31 -3.76 26.95
N LEU A 286 -13.13 -3.71 27.58
CA LEU A 286 -12.80 -2.82 28.69
C LEU A 286 -13.75 -2.95 29.89
N GLY A 287 -14.28 -4.17 30.15
CA GLY A 287 -15.20 -4.45 31.26
C GLY A 287 -16.66 -4.07 30.97
N GLU A 288 -16.98 -3.75 29.72
CA GLU A 288 -18.35 -3.52 29.25
C GLU A 288 -18.74 -4.59 28.23
N THR A 289 -19.93 -5.15 28.34
CA THR A 289 -20.46 -6.14 27.37
C THR A 289 -21.01 -5.43 26.14
N TRP A 290 -20.46 -5.74 24.99
CA TRP A 290 -20.90 -5.24 23.68
C TRP A 290 -21.52 -6.36 22.86
N ILE A 291 -22.60 -6.08 22.16
CA ILE A 291 -23.21 -7.00 21.20
C ILE A 291 -22.65 -6.69 19.83
N VAL A 292 -21.97 -7.66 19.24
CA VAL A 292 -21.26 -7.50 17.98
C VAL A 292 -21.67 -8.54 16.95
N SER A 293 -21.50 -8.21 15.69
CA SER A 293 -21.68 -9.09 14.55
C SER A 293 -20.48 -8.96 13.63
N SER A 294 -20.11 -10.04 12.94
CA SER A 294 -18.96 -10.00 12.03
C SER A 294 -19.31 -10.45 10.62
N VAL A 295 -18.65 -9.85 9.66
CA VAL A 295 -18.74 -10.14 8.22
C VAL A 295 -17.41 -9.87 7.54
N ASN A 296 -17.15 -10.59 6.46
CA ASN A 296 -16.02 -10.29 5.57
C ASN A 296 -16.56 -9.71 4.26
N THR A 297 -16.14 -8.51 3.91
CA THR A 297 -16.47 -7.80 2.65
C THR A 297 -15.20 -7.54 1.83
N GLY A 298 -14.25 -8.49 1.87
CA GLY A 298 -12.91 -8.41 1.31
C GLY A 298 -11.81 -8.34 2.38
N ASN A 299 -12.20 -8.00 3.60
CA ASN A 299 -11.41 -8.01 4.83
C ASN A 299 -12.36 -8.16 6.04
N PRO A 300 -11.84 -8.51 7.24
CA PRO A 300 -12.66 -8.74 8.41
C PRO A 300 -13.24 -7.45 9.00
N HIS A 301 -14.53 -7.47 9.28
CA HIS A 301 -15.28 -6.39 9.91
C HIS A 301 -16.09 -6.88 11.12
N CYS A 302 -16.12 -6.03 12.14
CA CYS A 302 -16.94 -6.19 13.33
C CYS A 302 -17.89 -4.98 13.41
N VAL A 303 -19.19 -5.26 13.43
CA VAL A 303 -20.25 -4.26 13.48
C VAL A 303 -20.91 -4.28 14.86
N THR A 304 -21.03 -3.14 15.48
CA THR A 304 -21.76 -2.94 16.73
C THR A 304 -22.68 -1.73 16.65
N TYR A 305 -23.80 -1.75 17.38
CA TYR A 305 -24.78 -0.69 17.32
C TYR A 305 -24.66 0.24 18.53
N VAL A 306 -24.85 1.51 18.28
CA VAL A 306 -24.77 2.59 19.28
C VAL A 306 -25.89 3.61 19.05
N ASP A 307 -26.29 4.32 20.10
CA ASP A 307 -27.32 5.36 19.99
C ASP A 307 -26.78 6.65 19.35
N ASP A 308 -25.48 6.96 19.56
CA ASP A 308 -24.79 8.11 18.98
C ASP A 308 -23.36 7.70 18.64
N ALA A 309 -23.08 7.52 17.37
CA ALA A 309 -21.75 7.16 16.89
C ALA A 309 -20.73 8.27 17.12
N MET A 310 -21.15 9.52 17.20
CA MET A 310 -20.24 10.68 17.36
C MET A 310 -19.80 10.90 18.80
N ALA A 311 -20.55 10.40 19.79
CA ALA A 311 -20.24 10.57 21.21
C ALA A 311 -19.15 9.61 21.75
N LEU A 312 -18.65 8.69 20.95
CA LEU A 312 -17.72 7.64 21.39
C LEU A 312 -16.30 8.16 21.65
N ASP A 313 -15.68 7.69 22.72
CA ASP A 313 -14.25 7.87 23.00
C ASP A 313 -13.40 6.90 22.15
N PHE A 314 -13.28 7.21 20.88
CA PHE A 314 -12.67 6.35 19.85
C PHE A 314 -11.21 5.97 20.14
N PRO A 315 -10.32 6.91 20.60
CA PRO A 315 -8.95 6.55 20.94
C PRO A 315 -8.83 5.49 22.04
N ARG A 316 -9.84 5.40 22.92
CA ARG A 316 -9.88 4.40 23.99
C ARG A 316 -10.45 3.08 23.53
N ILE A 317 -11.63 3.10 22.88
CA ILE A 317 -12.36 1.87 22.57
C ILE A 317 -11.86 1.19 21.28
N GLY A 318 -11.45 1.95 20.26
CA GLY A 318 -11.05 1.42 18.96
C GLY A 318 -9.95 0.38 19.05
N PRO A 319 -8.79 0.68 19.68
CA PRO A 319 -7.72 -0.31 19.85
C PRO A 319 -8.13 -1.54 20.64
N ALA A 320 -9.03 -1.40 21.63
CA ALA A 320 -9.50 -2.51 22.46
C ALA A 320 -10.37 -3.50 21.65
N PHE A 321 -11.22 -2.98 20.76
CA PHE A 321 -11.96 -3.80 19.82
C PHE A 321 -11.06 -4.44 18.76
N GLU A 322 -10.19 -3.64 18.11
CA GLU A 322 -9.29 -4.13 17.07
C GLU A 322 -8.47 -5.34 17.51
N ASN A 323 -7.97 -5.29 18.76
CA ASN A 323 -7.08 -6.31 19.31
C ASN A 323 -7.80 -7.32 20.23
N HIS A 324 -9.13 -7.37 20.20
CA HIS A 324 -9.89 -8.31 21.01
C HIS A 324 -9.58 -9.75 20.62
N GLU A 325 -9.46 -10.66 21.60
CA GLU A 325 -9.07 -12.06 21.41
C GLU A 325 -9.96 -12.85 20.43
N VAL A 326 -11.22 -12.44 20.30
CA VAL A 326 -12.16 -13.04 19.34
C VAL A 326 -11.76 -12.78 17.88
N PHE A 327 -10.90 -11.81 17.63
CA PHE A 327 -10.39 -11.46 16.31
C PHE A 327 -8.87 -11.77 16.19
N PRO A 328 -8.47 -13.02 15.98
CA PRO A 328 -7.05 -13.42 15.98
C PRO A 328 -6.22 -12.74 14.87
N ALA A 329 -6.84 -12.33 13.77
CA ALA A 329 -6.22 -11.55 12.70
C ALA A 329 -6.49 -10.05 12.82
N ARG A 330 -7.04 -9.59 13.94
CA ARG A 330 -7.62 -8.26 14.16
C ARG A 330 -8.74 -7.96 13.17
N ALA A 331 -9.58 -6.98 13.44
CA ALA A 331 -10.68 -6.59 12.58
C ALA A 331 -10.77 -5.07 12.44
N ASN A 332 -11.48 -4.60 11.41
CA ASN A 332 -12.01 -3.25 11.37
C ASN A 332 -13.31 -3.22 12.19
N ILE A 333 -13.62 -2.10 12.82
CA ILE A 333 -14.78 -1.98 13.68
C ILE A 333 -15.67 -0.84 13.19
N GLU A 334 -16.91 -1.16 12.94
CA GLU A 334 -17.97 -0.23 12.54
C GLU A 334 -18.93 0.00 13.70
N PHE A 335 -18.95 1.22 14.23
CA PHE A 335 -19.93 1.66 15.21
C PHE A 335 -21.08 2.32 14.46
N VAL A 336 -22.24 1.65 14.48
CA VAL A 336 -23.38 1.96 13.62
C VAL A 336 -24.53 2.54 14.46
N GLU A 337 -24.96 3.73 14.10
CA GLU A 337 -26.20 4.34 14.52
C GLU A 337 -27.22 4.14 13.39
N VAL A 338 -28.32 3.44 13.67
CA VAL A 338 -29.43 3.24 12.71
C VAL A 338 -30.34 4.47 12.85
N VAL A 339 -30.26 5.37 11.86
CA VAL A 339 -31.08 6.59 11.87
C VAL A 339 -32.51 6.29 11.42
N ASP A 340 -32.66 5.53 10.34
CA ASP A 340 -33.91 5.00 9.79
C ASP A 340 -33.66 3.80 8.88
N ASP A 341 -34.71 3.29 8.22
CA ASP A 341 -34.65 2.11 7.34
C ASP A 341 -33.70 2.25 6.14
N HIS A 342 -33.29 3.47 5.81
CA HIS A 342 -32.47 3.81 4.63
C HIS A 342 -31.26 4.65 4.97
N THR A 343 -30.99 4.92 6.25
CA THR A 343 -29.91 5.82 6.68
C THR A 343 -29.17 5.24 7.88
N LEU A 344 -27.87 5.03 7.71
CA LEU A 344 -26.95 4.61 8.76
C LEU A 344 -25.89 5.71 8.98
N ARG A 345 -25.56 6.01 10.24
CA ARG A 345 -24.41 6.84 10.58
C ARG A 345 -23.32 5.97 11.16
N VAL A 346 -22.11 6.03 10.60
CA VAL A 346 -21.06 5.08 10.92
C VAL A 346 -19.75 5.81 11.23
N ARG A 347 -19.10 5.40 12.33
CA ARG A 347 -17.69 5.67 12.56
C ARG A 347 -16.90 4.37 12.48
N VAL A 348 -15.73 4.45 11.87
CA VAL A 348 -14.90 3.28 11.60
C VAL A 348 -13.56 3.40 12.28
N TRP A 349 -13.14 2.32 12.96
CA TRP A 349 -11.77 2.11 13.37
C TRP A 349 -11.15 1.04 12.49
N GLU A 350 -10.23 1.44 11.62
CA GLU A 350 -9.60 0.52 10.67
C GLU A 350 -8.39 -0.18 11.27
N ARG A 351 -8.30 -1.47 11.01
CA ARG A 351 -7.20 -2.34 11.43
C ARG A 351 -5.86 -1.80 10.97
N GLY A 352 -4.99 -1.43 11.93
CA GLY A 352 -3.66 -0.89 11.69
C GLY A 352 -3.59 0.59 11.31
N SER A 353 -4.74 1.24 11.03
CA SER A 353 -4.79 2.65 10.62
C SER A 353 -5.44 3.56 11.68
N GLY A 354 -6.26 2.99 12.55
CA GLY A 354 -7.04 3.76 13.51
C GLY A 354 -8.30 4.37 12.91
N GLU A 355 -8.79 5.45 13.50
CA GLU A 355 -9.98 6.14 12.97
C GLU A 355 -9.68 6.78 11.62
N THR A 356 -10.49 6.46 10.61
CA THR A 356 -10.43 7.07 9.27
C THR A 356 -11.70 7.89 8.98
N LEU A 357 -11.63 8.71 7.94
CA LEU A 357 -12.78 9.53 7.53
C LEU A 357 -13.85 8.72 6.82
N ALA A 358 -13.45 7.66 6.11
CA ALA A 358 -14.36 6.78 5.40
C ALA A 358 -13.68 5.43 5.12
N CYS A 359 -14.46 4.35 5.24
CA CYS A 359 -14.06 3.00 4.85
C CYS A 359 -15.12 2.39 3.94
N GLY A 360 -14.77 2.12 2.67
CA GLY A 360 -15.71 1.56 1.71
C GLY A 360 -16.18 0.16 2.08
N THR A 361 -15.24 -0.73 2.45
CA THR A 361 -15.57 -2.10 2.91
C THR A 361 -16.31 -2.08 4.24
N GLY A 362 -15.98 -1.13 5.14
CA GLY A 362 -16.68 -0.95 6.41
C GLY A 362 -18.12 -0.48 6.24
N SER A 363 -18.37 0.46 5.32
CA SER A 363 -19.73 0.89 4.98
C SER A 363 -20.56 -0.27 4.39
N THR A 364 -19.90 -1.07 3.54
CA THR A 364 -20.50 -2.26 2.95
C THR A 364 -20.84 -3.32 4.01
N ALA A 365 -19.93 -3.51 4.98
CA ALA A 365 -20.13 -4.41 6.12
C ALA A 365 -21.26 -3.92 7.04
N ALA A 366 -21.31 -2.62 7.32
CA ALA A 366 -22.36 -2.02 8.13
C ALA A 366 -23.74 -2.27 7.54
N LEU A 367 -23.94 -2.02 6.24
CA LEU A 367 -25.21 -2.35 5.58
C LEU A 367 -25.48 -3.85 5.60
N ALA A 368 -24.52 -4.68 5.19
CA ALA A 368 -24.74 -6.12 5.07
C ALA A 368 -25.21 -6.76 6.39
N VAL A 369 -24.59 -6.39 7.52
CA VAL A 369 -25.00 -6.85 8.85
C VAL A 369 -26.36 -6.28 9.23
N THR A 370 -26.57 -4.98 9.07
CA THR A 370 -27.79 -4.28 9.49
C THR A 370 -29.01 -4.79 8.73
N ALA A 371 -28.89 -4.98 7.40
CA ALA A 371 -29.93 -5.55 6.56
C ALA A 371 -30.20 -7.03 6.85
N ARG A 372 -29.14 -7.81 7.16
CA ARG A 372 -29.30 -9.22 7.53
C ARG A 372 -30.04 -9.40 8.85
N LEU A 373 -29.85 -8.47 9.79
CA LEU A 373 -30.55 -8.44 11.07
C LEU A 373 -31.96 -7.81 10.97
N GLY A 374 -32.36 -7.34 9.79
CA GLY A 374 -33.69 -6.72 9.58
C GLY A 374 -33.81 -5.35 10.27
N LYS A 375 -32.69 -4.67 10.53
CA LYS A 375 -32.65 -3.34 11.18
C LYS A 375 -32.67 -2.19 10.17
N CYS A 376 -32.49 -2.48 8.88
CA CYS A 376 -32.69 -1.54 7.75
C CYS A 376 -33.09 -2.32 6.48
N GLY A 377 -33.38 -1.61 5.39
CA GLY A 377 -33.61 -2.18 4.07
C GLY A 377 -32.34 -2.77 3.45
N ASP A 378 -32.48 -3.31 2.23
CA ASP A 378 -31.35 -3.86 1.46
C ASP A 378 -30.48 -2.78 0.80
N GLU A 379 -30.83 -1.50 0.95
CA GLU A 379 -30.05 -0.37 0.54
C GLU A 379 -30.16 0.77 1.56
N ALA A 380 -29.06 1.49 1.76
CA ALA A 380 -29.02 2.65 2.66
C ALA A 380 -27.89 3.61 2.29
N ASP A 381 -28.11 4.86 2.66
CA ASP A 381 -27.07 5.87 2.72
C ASP A 381 -26.27 5.72 4.01
N VAL A 382 -24.99 5.46 3.88
CA VAL A 382 -24.06 5.35 4.99
C VAL A 382 -23.31 6.67 5.15
N ILE A 383 -23.67 7.41 6.18
CA ILE A 383 -23.09 8.72 6.50
C ILE A 383 -21.82 8.49 7.33
N LEU A 384 -20.69 8.89 6.80
CA LEU A 384 -19.37 8.83 7.42
C LEU A 384 -18.84 10.23 7.68
N ARG A 385 -17.76 10.36 8.44
CA ARG A 385 -17.11 11.66 8.68
C ARG A 385 -16.61 12.34 7.40
N GLY A 386 -16.21 11.57 6.40
CA GLY A 386 -15.67 12.07 5.14
C GLY A 386 -16.70 12.25 4.03
N GLY A 387 -17.96 11.85 4.24
CA GLY A 387 -19.02 11.95 3.25
C GLY A 387 -19.98 10.76 3.30
N THR A 388 -20.92 10.71 2.35
CA THR A 388 -21.93 9.66 2.28
C THR A 388 -21.60 8.68 1.17
N LEU A 389 -21.80 7.40 1.46
CA LEU A 389 -21.75 6.30 0.49
C LEU A 389 -23.12 5.65 0.43
N HIS A 390 -23.64 5.43 -0.77
CA HIS A 390 -24.85 4.63 -0.97
C HIS A 390 -24.45 3.17 -1.15
N ILE A 391 -24.96 2.28 -0.29
CA ILE A 391 -24.69 0.85 -0.32
C ILE A 391 -25.98 0.11 -0.65
N ALA A 392 -25.93 -0.85 -1.56
CA ALA A 392 -27.07 -1.69 -1.94
C ALA A 392 -26.65 -3.16 -1.98
N TRP A 393 -27.50 -4.04 -1.45
CA TRP A 393 -27.33 -5.49 -1.51
C TRP A 393 -28.35 -6.11 -2.46
N ASP A 394 -27.91 -6.53 -3.63
CA ASP A 394 -28.73 -7.36 -4.51
C ASP A 394 -28.82 -8.78 -3.93
N ARG A 395 -29.96 -9.07 -3.28
CA ARG A 395 -30.21 -10.39 -2.67
C ARG A 395 -30.33 -11.51 -3.69
N THR A 396 -30.67 -11.18 -4.95
CA THR A 396 -30.86 -12.19 -6.00
C THR A 396 -29.52 -12.72 -6.49
N GLN A 397 -28.54 -11.83 -6.64
CA GLN A 397 -27.19 -12.18 -7.05
C GLN A 397 -26.25 -12.39 -5.86
N ASP A 398 -26.68 -12.04 -4.67
CA ASP A 398 -25.89 -11.97 -3.45
C ASP A 398 -24.65 -11.07 -3.60
N LEU A 399 -24.85 -9.89 -4.23
CA LEU A 399 -23.78 -8.94 -4.50
C LEU A 399 -24.03 -7.59 -3.83
N LEU A 400 -23.00 -7.07 -3.20
CA LEU A 400 -22.98 -5.74 -2.60
C LEU A 400 -22.41 -4.72 -3.60
N TYR A 401 -23.03 -3.56 -3.65
CA TYR A 401 -22.62 -2.44 -4.48
C TYR A 401 -22.43 -1.21 -3.60
N MET A 402 -21.36 -0.49 -3.88
CA MET A 402 -21.05 0.78 -3.23
C MET A 402 -21.04 1.89 -4.29
N THR A 403 -21.79 2.94 -4.08
CA THR A 403 -21.79 4.14 -4.92
C THR A 403 -21.35 5.34 -4.10
N GLY A 404 -20.42 6.11 -4.63
CA GLY A 404 -19.97 7.32 -3.95
C GLY A 404 -19.22 8.29 -4.87
N PRO A 405 -18.96 9.50 -4.39
CA PRO A 405 -18.26 10.52 -5.16
C PRO A 405 -16.77 10.23 -5.28
N ALA A 406 -16.15 10.88 -6.25
CA ALA A 406 -14.72 11.02 -6.41
C ALA A 406 -14.41 12.43 -6.94
N ALA A 407 -13.32 13.02 -6.51
CA ALA A 407 -12.98 14.39 -6.88
C ALA A 407 -11.47 14.57 -7.13
N PHE A 408 -11.15 15.33 -8.16
CA PHE A 408 -9.82 15.93 -8.31
C PHE A 408 -9.65 17.03 -7.27
N VAL A 409 -8.49 17.12 -6.67
CA VAL A 409 -8.11 18.19 -5.74
C VAL A 409 -7.19 19.17 -6.46
N PHE A 410 -6.09 18.67 -7.01
CA PHE A 410 -5.18 19.43 -7.87
C PHE A 410 -4.29 18.50 -8.70
N ASP A 411 -3.72 19.04 -9.77
CA ASP A 411 -2.64 18.43 -10.53
C ASP A 411 -1.32 19.08 -10.16
N GLY A 412 -0.23 18.32 -10.26
CA GLY A 412 1.09 18.83 -9.94
C GLY A 412 2.21 18.08 -10.64
N THR A 413 3.40 18.65 -10.50
CA THR A 413 4.65 18.00 -10.90
C THR A 413 5.62 18.12 -9.73
N VAL A 414 6.20 17.00 -9.34
CA VAL A 414 7.25 16.95 -8.31
C VAL A 414 8.56 16.50 -8.94
N THR A 415 9.66 17.09 -8.50
CA THR A 415 11.01 16.65 -8.88
C THR A 415 11.46 15.60 -7.88
N LEU A 416 11.86 14.42 -8.39
CA LEU A 416 12.35 13.28 -7.60
C LEU A 416 13.85 13.38 -7.37
#